data_948134921d4c801b72f465ee12191183
#
_entry.id   948134921d4c801b72f465ee12191183
#
_cell.length_a   1.000
_cell.length_b   1.000
_cell.length_c   1.000
_cell.angle_alpha   90.00
_cell.angle_beta   90.00
_cell.angle_gamma   90.00
#
_symmetry.space_group_name_H-M   'P 1'
#
loop_
_entity.id
_entity.type
_entity.pdbx_description
1 polymer ?
#
loop_
_entity_poly.entity_id
_entity_poly.type
_entity_poly.pdbx_seq_one_letter_code
_entity_poly.pdbx_strand_id
1 'polypeptide(L)'
;APGADCPSYLLEIRHVLDEEYAYPYSLDLLEQRFHVNKFRIAREFSQYFRESPIAYLTARRIQAAKNLLTSTNKQIREISQEIGYSSPTLFIRSFKKSEAITPQEYRRQYSRIK
;
A
#
# COMPACT_ATOMS: atom_id res chain seq x y z
N ALA A 1 -19.54 14.86 9.55
CA ALA A 1 -18.94 13.99 8.53
C ALA A 1 -17.61 13.43 9.02
N PRO A 2 -17.27 12.19 8.66
CA PRO A 2 -16.01 11.59 9.14
C PRO A 2 -14.79 12.44 8.85
N GLY A 3 -14.71 13.06 7.69
CA GLY A 3 -13.58 13.91 7.32
C GLY A 3 -13.45 15.16 8.16
N ALA A 4 -14.59 15.73 8.61
CA ALA A 4 -14.59 16.95 9.41
C ALA A 4 -14.15 16.68 10.85
N ASP A 5 -14.46 15.50 11.37
CA ASP A 5 -14.15 15.12 12.76
C ASP A 5 -12.91 14.25 12.88
N CYS A 6 -12.22 13.99 11.78
CA CYS A 6 -11.07 13.11 11.78
C CYS A 6 -9.90 13.75 12.53
N PRO A 7 -9.34 13.08 13.54
CA PRO A 7 -8.15 13.58 14.22
C PRO A 7 -6.99 13.82 13.24
N SER A 8 -6.27 14.91 13.43
CA SER A 8 -5.20 15.28 12.50
C SER A 8 -4.11 14.23 12.39
N TYR A 9 -3.83 13.47 13.47
CA TYR A 9 -2.80 12.44 13.41
C TYR A 9 -3.16 11.32 12.42
N LEU A 10 -4.44 11.03 12.24
CA LEU A 10 -4.89 10.02 11.26
C LEU A 10 -4.65 10.50 9.83
N LEU A 11 -4.87 11.79 9.58
CA LEU A 11 -4.57 12.36 8.26
C LEU A 11 -3.07 12.33 7.97
N GLU A 12 -2.26 12.57 8.99
CA GLU A 12 -0.80 12.49 8.86
C GLU A 12 -0.35 11.07 8.59
N ILE A 13 -0.92 10.07 9.29
CA ILE A 13 -0.61 8.67 9.03
C ILE A 13 -0.98 8.31 7.60
N ARG A 14 -2.17 8.68 7.14
CA ARG A 14 -2.59 8.39 5.78
C ARG A 14 -1.65 9.02 4.76
N HIS A 15 -1.25 10.26 4.99
CA HIS A 15 -0.30 10.96 4.11
C HIS A 15 1.04 10.22 4.04
N VAL A 16 1.56 9.78 5.20
CA VAL A 16 2.81 9.02 5.25
C VAL A 16 2.68 7.71 4.47
N LEU A 17 1.57 7.00 4.63
CA LEU A 17 1.34 5.75 3.90
C LEU A 17 1.23 5.99 2.39
N ASP A 18 0.64 7.11 1.98
CA ASP A 18 0.55 7.47 0.57
C ASP A 18 1.91 7.80 -0.03
N GLU A 19 2.72 8.58 0.68
CA GLU A 19 3.99 9.08 0.14
C GLU A 19 5.16 8.12 0.34
N GLU A 20 5.16 7.40 1.45
CA GLU A 20 6.26 6.52 1.83
C GLU A 20 5.84 5.05 1.77
N TYR A 21 5.07 4.67 0.77
CA TYR A 21 4.48 3.33 0.71
C TYR A 21 5.52 2.21 0.58
N ALA A 22 6.73 2.51 0.12
CA ALA A 22 7.79 1.49 0.00
C ALA A 22 8.49 1.22 1.33
N TYR A 23 8.29 2.06 2.33
CA TYR A 23 8.89 1.85 3.64
C TYR A 23 8.15 0.71 4.37
N PRO A 24 8.86 -0.14 5.14
CA PRO A 24 8.23 -1.30 5.78
C PRO A 24 7.42 -0.94 7.02
N TYR A 25 6.38 -0.15 6.86
CA TYR A 25 5.53 0.24 7.97
C TYR A 25 4.77 -0.94 8.56
N SER A 26 4.68 -0.93 9.87
CA SER A 26 3.87 -1.83 10.67
C SER A 26 3.12 -0.98 11.70
N LEU A 27 2.17 -1.57 12.40
CA LEU A 27 1.49 -0.84 13.48
C LEU A 27 2.49 -0.42 14.56
N ASP A 28 3.49 -1.26 14.85
CA ASP A 28 4.53 -0.91 15.83
C ASP A 28 5.35 0.31 15.39
N LEU A 29 5.72 0.38 14.12
CA LEU A 29 6.46 1.52 13.60
C LEU A 29 5.60 2.79 13.60
N LEU A 30 4.32 2.68 13.27
CA LEU A 30 3.41 3.82 13.33
C LEU A 30 3.26 4.32 14.76
N GLU A 31 3.15 3.41 15.73
CA GLU A 31 3.10 3.78 17.15
C GLU A 31 4.34 4.56 17.55
N GLN A 32 5.52 4.07 17.17
CA GLN A 32 6.78 4.73 17.48
C GLN A 32 6.88 6.12 16.85
N ARG A 33 6.48 6.23 15.60
CA ARG A 33 6.62 7.48 14.85
C ARG A 33 5.63 8.55 15.33
N PHE A 34 4.39 8.15 15.60
CA PHE A 34 3.32 9.11 15.91
C PHE A 34 3.01 9.22 17.40
N HIS A 35 3.65 8.39 18.24
CA HIS A 35 3.46 8.40 19.70
C HIS A 35 2.00 8.21 20.08
N VAL A 36 1.30 7.34 19.37
CA VAL A 36 -0.08 6.95 19.63
C VAL A 36 -0.13 5.42 19.72
N ASN A 37 -0.86 4.90 20.69
CA ASN A 37 -0.98 3.46 20.89
C ASN A 37 -1.46 2.77 19.61
N LYS A 38 -0.80 1.66 19.24
CA LYS A 38 -1.08 0.97 17.97
C LYS A 38 -2.50 0.43 17.88
N PHE A 39 -3.10 0.01 18.98
CA PHE A 39 -4.48 -0.48 18.97
C PHE A 39 -5.46 0.67 18.72
N ARG A 40 -5.15 1.85 19.25
CA ARG A 40 -5.93 3.05 18.99
C ARG A 40 -5.80 3.45 17.51
N ILE A 41 -4.59 3.43 16.96
CA ILE A 41 -4.36 3.72 15.54
C ILE A 41 -5.20 2.78 14.68
N ALA A 42 -5.13 1.47 14.94
CA ALA A 42 -5.87 0.48 14.16
C ALA A 42 -7.37 0.73 14.21
N ARG A 43 -7.90 0.98 15.41
CA ARG A 43 -9.33 1.20 15.61
C ARG A 43 -9.80 2.48 14.94
N GLU A 44 -9.14 3.59 15.22
CA GLU A 44 -9.58 4.90 14.72
C GLU A 44 -9.37 5.05 13.22
N PHE A 45 -8.24 4.56 12.71
CA PHE A 45 -8.00 4.59 11.27
C PHE A 45 -9.10 3.82 10.52
N SER A 46 -9.46 2.65 11.02
CA SER A 46 -10.51 1.83 10.41
C SER A 46 -11.88 2.50 10.48
N GLN A 47 -12.16 3.20 11.58
CA GLN A 47 -13.43 3.94 11.72
C GLN A 47 -13.55 5.06 10.70
N TYR A 48 -12.49 5.82 10.49
CA TYR A 48 -12.54 7.00 9.63
C TYR A 48 -12.32 6.69 8.15
N PHE A 49 -11.49 5.68 7.84
CA PHE A 49 -11.11 5.39 6.45
C PHE A 49 -11.66 4.07 5.93
N ARG A 50 -12.41 3.33 6.74
CA ARG A 50 -13.09 2.09 6.35
C ARG A 50 -12.16 0.93 6.00
N GLU A 51 -10.88 1.01 6.36
CA GLU A 51 -9.92 -0.09 6.21
C GLU A 51 -8.77 0.10 7.19
N SER A 52 -8.07 -1.00 7.49
CA SER A 52 -6.93 -0.94 8.40
C SER A 52 -5.76 -0.17 7.78
N PRO A 53 -4.84 0.37 8.60
CA PRO A 53 -3.66 1.04 8.06
C PRO A 53 -2.84 0.16 7.12
N ILE A 54 -2.68 -1.12 7.48
CA ILE A 54 -1.87 -2.04 6.66
C ILE A 54 -2.59 -2.41 5.36
N ALA A 55 -3.91 -2.57 5.39
CA ALA A 55 -4.69 -2.78 4.17
C ALA A 55 -4.59 -1.57 3.24
N TYR A 56 -4.63 -0.37 3.81
CA TYR A 56 -4.45 0.86 3.05
C TYR A 56 -3.07 0.91 2.39
N LEU A 57 -2.03 0.59 3.15
CA LEU A 57 -0.65 0.54 2.62
C LEU A 57 -0.53 -0.46 1.47
N THR A 58 -1.10 -1.66 1.65
CA THR A 58 -1.08 -2.70 0.63
C THR A 58 -1.75 -2.21 -0.66
N ALA A 59 -2.93 -1.60 -0.53
CA ALA A 59 -3.66 -1.05 -1.69
C ALA A 59 -2.84 0.02 -2.40
N ARG A 60 -2.15 0.85 -1.65
CA ARG A 60 -1.28 1.90 -2.21
C ARG A 60 -0.11 1.31 -2.99
N ARG A 61 0.52 0.26 -2.44
CA ARG A 61 1.60 -0.45 -3.13
C ARG A 61 1.11 -1.11 -4.42
N ILE A 62 -0.06 -1.74 -4.38
CA ILE A 62 -0.63 -2.39 -5.56
C ILE A 62 -0.93 -1.35 -6.64
N GLN A 63 -1.44 -0.18 -6.27
CA GLN A 63 -1.69 0.89 -7.23
C GLN A 63 -0.39 1.34 -7.89
N ALA A 64 0.69 1.49 -7.12
CA ALA A 64 2.00 1.83 -7.67
C ALA A 64 2.49 0.73 -8.62
N ALA A 65 2.28 -0.55 -8.26
CA ALA A 65 2.65 -1.67 -9.11
C ALA A 65 1.92 -1.63 -10.45
N LYS A 66 0.61 -1.35 -10.43
CA LYS A 66 -0.18 -1.26 -11.67
C LYS A 66 0.40 -0.20 -12.60
N ASN A 67 0.77 0.96 -12.06
CA ASN A 67 1.37 2.02 -12.85
C ASN A 67 2.69 1.59 -13.47
N LEU A 68 3.56 0.94 -12.70
CA LEU A 68 4.85 0.46 -13.20
C LEU A 68 4.69 -0.67 -14.21
N LEU A 69 3.73 -1.57 -13.99
CA LEU A 69 3.47 -2.68 -14.91
C LEU A 69 3.00 -2.20 -16.29
N THR A 70 2.20 -1.13 -16.32
CA THR A 70 1.59 -0.66 -17.56
C THR A 70 2.40 0.41 -18.27
N SER A 71 3.30 1.11 -17.58
CA SER A 71 4.03 2.23 -18.15
C SER A 71 5.55 2.04 -18.20
N THR A 72 6.07 0.90 -17.76
CA THR A 72 7.50 0.59 -17.82
C THR A 72 7.72 -0.84 -18.26
N ASN A 73 8.99 -1.14 -18.62
CA ASN A 73 9.42 -2.51 -18.92
C ASN A 73 10.20 -3.13 -17.76
N LYS A 74 10.09 -2.57 -16.57
CA LYS A 74 10.79 -3.09 -15.39
C LYS A 74 10.40 -4.54 -15.13
N GLN A 75 11.37 -5.33 -14.69
CA GLN A 75 11.12 -6.72 -14.32
C GLN A 75 10.23 -6.79 -13.07
N ILE A 76 9.50 -7.88 -12.94
CA ILE A 76 8.60 -8.06 -11.78
C ILE A 76 9.37 -7.94 -10.46
N ARG A 77 10.58 -8.50 -10.37
CA ARG A 77 11.38 -8.41 -9.16
C ARG A 77 11.81 -6.97 -8.84
N GLU A 78 12.07 -6.18 -9.88
CA GLU A 78 12.43 -4.77 -9.70
C GLU A 78 11.24 -3.97 -9.16
N ILE A 79 10.06 -4.22 -9.73
CA ILE A 79 8.83 -3.57 -9.27
C ILE A 79 8.55 -3.96 -7.81
N SER A 80 8.66 -5.25 -7.50
CA SER A 80 8.47 -5.76 -6.15
C SER A 80 9.33 -5.00 -5.14
N GLN A 81 10.61 -4.85 -5.45
CA GLN A 81 11.55 -4.17 -4.58
C GLN A 81 11.24 -2.67 -4.47
N GLU A 82 10.92 -2.04 -5.58
CA GLU A 82 10.66 -0.60 -5.63
C GLU A 82 9.42 -0.22 -4.82
N ILE A 83 8.40 -1.08 -4.77
CA ILE A 83 7.17 -0.78 -4.02
C ILE A 83 7.19 -1.28 -2.59
N GLY A 84 8.29 -1.90 -2.15
CA GLY A 84 8.51 -2.19 -0.73
C GLY A 84 8.28 -3.63 -0.29
N TYR A 85 8.15 -4.58 -1.21
CA TYR A 85 8.06 -6.00 -0.83
C TYR A 85 9.46 -6.59 -0.65
N SER A 86 9.59 -7.48 0.34
CA SER A 86 10.87 -8.11 0.64
C SER A 86 11.23 -9.22 -0.35
N SER A 87 10.24 -9.75 -1.08
CA SER A 87 10.49 -10.76 -2.11
C SER A 87 9.45 -10.67 -3.22
N PRO A 88 9.82 -11.09 -4.45
CA PRO A 88 8.85 -11.16 -5.55
C PRO A 88 7.67 -12.10 -5.26
N THR A 89 7.91 -13.18 -4.52
CA THR A 89 6.86 -14.14 -4.18
C THR A 89 5.77 -13.49 -3.36
N LEU A 90 6.14 -12.67 -2.35
CA LEU A 90 5.17 -11.97 -1.53
C LEU A 90 4.39 -10.95 -2.35
N PHE A 91 5.07 -10.24 -3.24
CA PHE A 91 4.41 -9.29 -4.12
C PHE A 91 3.39 -9.97 -5.03
N ILE A 92 3.81 -11.04 -5.72
CA ILE A 92 2.93 -11.75 -6.66
C ILE A 92 1.69 -12.28 -5.92
N ARG A 93 1.87 -12.83 -4.73
CA ARG A 93 0.75 -13.32 -3.92
C ARG A 93 -0.21 -12.20 -3.54
N SER A 94 0.34 -11.09 -3.07
CA SER A 94 -0.46 -9.93 -2.66
C SER A 94 -1.21 -9.33 -3.85
N PHE A 95 -0.53 -9.19 -4.98
CA PHE A 95 -1.14 -8.65 -6.20
C PHE A 95 -2.29 -9.55 -6.68
N LYS A 96 -2.05 -10.87 -6.76
CA LYS A 96 -3.06 -11.80 -7.22
C LYS A 96 -4.27 -11.83 -6.28
N LYS A 97 -4.04 -11.72 -4.98
CA LYS A 97 -5.13 -11.65 -4.01
C LYS A 97 -6.00 -10.41 -4.23
N SER A 98 -5.37 -9.29 -4.55
CA SER A 98 -6.06 -8.01 -4.77
C SER A 98 -6.74 -7.95 -6.13
N GLU A 99 -6.06 -8.41 -7.19
CA GLU A 99 -6.48 -8.17 -8.58
C GLU A 99 -7.02 -9.41 -9.28
N ALA A 100 -6.96 -10.58 -8.64
CA ALA A 100 -7.40 -11.88 -9.18
C ALA A 100 -6.53 -12.44 -10.30
N ILE A 101 -5.56 -11.69 -10.80
CA ILE A 101 -4.59 -12.15 -11.81
C ILE A 101 -3.18 -11.78 -11.35
N THR A 102 -2.18 -12.43 -11.95
CA THR A 102 -0.79 -12.16 -11.59
C THR A 102 -0.32 -10.84 -12.17
N PRO A 103 0.77 -10.25 -11.63
CA PRO A 103 1.34 -9.03 -12.22
C PRO A 103 1.71 -9.20 -13.68
N GLN A 104 2.22 -10.37 -14.07
CA GLN A 104 2.60 -10.65 -15.44
C GLN A 104 1.41 -10.68 -16.36
N GLU A 105 0.31 -11.32 -15.92
CA GLU A 105 -0.96 -11.32 -16.64
C GLU A 105 -1.54 -9.92 -16.77
N TYR A 106 -1.45 -9.15 -15.70
CA TYR A 106 -1.91 -7.76 -15.69
C TYR A 106 -1.16 -6.93 -16.73
N ARG A 107 0.17 -7.06 -16.76
CA ARG A 107 0.99 -6.37 -17.76
C ARG A 107 0.58 -6.76 -19.16
N ARG A 108 0.37 -8.05 -19.41
CA ARG A 108 0.00 -8.54 -20.75
C ARG A 108 -1.31 -7.93 -21.22
N GLN A 109 -2.28 -7.78 -20.31
CA GLN A 109 -3.60 -7.28 -20.65
C GLN A 109 -3.66 -5.76 -20.77
N TYR A 110 -2.90 -5.04 -19.94
CA TYR A 110 -3.08 -3.59 -19.77
C TYR A 110 -1.86 -2.74 -20.10
N SER A 111 -0.77 -3.34 -20.56
CA SER A 111 0.44 -2.55 -20.87
C SER A 111 0.17 -1.54 -21.98
N ARG A 112 0.66 -0.32 -21.78
CA ARG A 112 0.62 0.74 -22.78
C ARG A 112 1.90 0.78 -23.62
N ILE A 113 2.88 -0.05 -23.27
CA ILE A 113 4.15 -0.15 -23.95
C ILE A 113 4.12 -1.39 -24.84
N LYS A 114 4.51 -1.22 -26.11
CA LYS A 114 4.55 -2.31 -27.08
C LYS A 114 5.98 -2.78 -27.30
#